data_cd9ddcffb7122e820f559197e596c332
#
_entry.id   cd9ddcffb7122e820f559197e596c332
#
_cell.length_a   1.000
_cell.length_b   1.000
_cell.length_c   1.000
_cell.angle_alpha   90.00
_cell.angle_beta   90.00
_cell.angle_gamma   90.00
#
_symmetry.space_group_name_H-M   'P 1'
#
loop_
_entity.id
_entity.type
_entity.pdbx_description
1 polymer ?
#
loop_
_entity_poly.entity_id
_entity_poly.type
_entity_poly.pdbx_seq_one_letter_code
_entity_poly.pdbx_strand_id
1 'polypeptide(L)'
;MNANRRITSTLFAAIGFAIVPLASAAAGFVDVLDTPAQMSPLAARSLMQAVTRVDGRLVAVGQRGHILLSSDAGASWKQVRVPVSSDLTAVYFVDIHHGWAVGHDGVVLSTEDGGDSWRVQLDGRRANDLLVEATQRNAAADPASEPAKKLLAEAQRYKEQGPDKPFLDVWFADARNGFVVGAYNLVFRTRDGGNTWESWFDRTDNPKFFNLYAIRRVGSDIYAAGESGLLLKLDAATDRFKALDTGYTGSFFGLAEAKGGAVLAYGLRGSVFRSDDAGRTWSKVDAALPASIVASTRTMDDLTLLADAGGRVVASNDGGRSFHAVPLKQSMPLTGFTEVADGRFAITGPRGIALTAASH
;
A
#
# COMPACT_ATOMS: atom_id res chain seq x y z
N MET A 1 21.21 98.74 30.04
CA MET A 1 20.90 98.11 28.71
C MET A 1 20.66 96.61 28.95
N ASN A 2 19.38 96.24 29.01
CA ASN A 2 18.91 94.92 29.42
C ASN A 2 18.58 94.09 28.19
N ALA A 3 19.17 92.93 28.05
CA ALA A 3 18.83 91.98 27.03
C ALA A 3 18.09 90.76 27.64
N ASN A 4 16.80 90.68 27.33
CA ASN A 4 15.94 89.57 27.70
C ASN A 4 16.23 88.32 26.83
N ARG A 5 16.63 87.23 27.44
CA ARG A 5 16.67 85.90 26.82
C ARG A 5 15.32 85.23 27.15
N ARG A 6 14.57 84.89 26.07
CA ARG A 6 13.39 83.99 26.14
C ARG A 6 13.89 82.56 26.03
N ILE A 7 13.52 81.74 27.02
CA ILE A 7 13.75 80.29 26.97
C ILE A 7 12.49 79.63 26.40
N THR A 8 12.64 78.99 25.23
CA THR A 8 11.56 78.19 24.63
C THR A 8 11.71 76.75 25.14
N SER A 9 10.73 76.27 25.89
CA SER A 9 10.63 74.90 26.38
C SER A 9 10.01 74.03 25.28
N THR A 10 10.77 73.08 24.73
CA THR A 10 10.29 72.07 23.80
C THR A 10 9.80 70.85 24.59
N LEU A 11 8.49 70.59 24.50
CA LEU A 11 7.87 69.38 25.09
C LEU A 11 8.20 68.21 24.11
N PHE A 12 8.93 67.21 24.58
CA PHE A 12 9.07 65.91 23.93
C PHE A 12 7.90 64.99 24.40
N ALA A 13 6.99 64.68 23.49
CA ALA A 13 5.97 63.65 23.68
C ALA A 13 6.62 62.27 23.46
N ALA A 14 6.78 61.51 24.53
CA ALA A 14 7.21 60.11 24.43
C ALA A 14 6.03 59.20 24.01
N ILE A 15 6.03 58.75 22.78
CA ILE A 15 5.09 57.71 22.32
C ILE A 15 5.59 56.36 22.83
N GLY A 16 4.96 55.85 23.89
CA GLY A 16 5.19 54.50 24.40
C GLY A 16 4.60 53.46 23.44
N PHE A 17 5.45 52.73 22.73
CA PHE A 17 5.03 51.52 22.01
C PHE A 17 4.81 50.41 23.02
N ALA A 18 3.56 50.05 23.25
CA ALA A 18 3.21 48.83 23.98
C ALA A 18 3.49 47.61 23.08
N ILE A 19 4.58 46.90 23.36
CA ILE A 19 4.85 45.60 22.76
C ILE A 19 3.88 44.63 23.41
N VAL A 20 2.81 44.24 22.71
CA VAL A 20 1.95 43.13 23.08
C VAL A 20 2.73 41.86 22.63
N PRO A 21 3.12 40.98 23.56
CA PRO A 21 3.72 39.71 23.14
C PRO A 21 2.63 38.89 22.45
N LEU A 22 2.75 38.69 21.12
CA LEU A 22 2.03 37.61 20.45
C LEU A 22 2.62 36.30 21.00
N ALA A 23 1.91 35.72 21.96
CA ALA A 23 2.11 34.32 22.31
C ALA A 23 1.69 33.50 21.07
N SER A 24 2.64 33.20 20.19
CA SER A 24 2.48 32.17 19.20
C SER A 24 2.38 30.84 19.98
N ALA A 25 1.15 30.41 20.24
CA ALA A 25 0.92 29.02 20.62
C ALA A 25 1.46 28.20 19.47
N ALA A 26 2.62 27.59 19.65
CA ALA A 26 3.11 26.54 18.74
C ALA A 26 1.98 25.50 18.71
N ALA A 27 1.22 25.45 17.62
CA ALA A 27 0.28 24.36 17.39
C ALA A 27 1.10 23.08 17.48
N GLY A 28 0.86 22.25 18.51
CA GLY A 28 1.55 20.99 18.68
C GLY A 28 1.40 20.17 17.38
N PHE A 29 2.43 19.44 17.01
CA PHE A 29 2.36 18.51 15.88
C PHE A 29 1.19 17.55 16.12
N VAL A 30 0.22 17.53 15.19
CA VAL A 30 -0.87 16.56 15.20
C VAL A 30 -0.46 15.40 14.32
N ASP A 31 -0.53 14.19 14.86
CA ASP A 31 -0.13 12.95 14.17
C ASP A 31 -0.99 12.75 12.91
N VAL A 32 -0.38 12.20 11.86
CA VAL A 32 -1.05 11.90 10.60
C VAL A 32 -2.20 10.90 10.76
N LEU A 33 -2.13 10.04 11.77
CA LEU A 33 -3.19 9.10 12.15
C LEU A 33 -4.41 9.78 12.77
N ASP A 34 -4.25 10.99 13.32
CA ASP A 34 -5.30 11.78 13.96
C ASP A 34 -5.71 13.01 13.11
N THR A 35 -5.10 13.15 11.92
CA THR A 35 -5.34 14.26 11.00
C THR A 35 -6.05 13.77 9.75
N PRO A 36 -7.28 14.20 9.45
CA PRO A 36 -7.97 13.85 8.21
C PRO A 36 -7.22 14.33 6.97
N ALA A 37 -7.34 13.56 5.88
CA ALA A 37 -6.79 13.92 4.58
C ALA A 37 -7.30 15.28 4.11
N GLN A 38 -6.39 16.16 3.72
CA GLN A 38 -6.76 17.48 3.22
C GLN A 38 -7.40 17.38 1.82
N MET A 39 -8.58 17.98 1.67
CA MET A 39 -9.22 18.09 0.36
C MET A 39 -8.43 19.07 -0.53
N SER A 40 -8.12 18.63 -1.75
CA SER A 40 -7.31 19.40 -2.69
C SER A 40 -7.81 19.25 -4.12
N PRO A 41 -7.96 20.35 -4.88
CA PRO A 41 -8.25 20.26 -6.31
C PRO A 41 -7.10 19.64 -7.12
N LEU A 42 -5.92 19.49 -6.52
CA LEU A 42 -4.74 18.89 -7.12
C LEU A 42 -4.55 17.42 -6.73
N ALA A 43 -5.46 16.82 -5.96
CA ALA A 43 -5.31 15.45 -5.46
C ALA A 43 -5.05 14.43 -6.61
N ALA A 44 -5.75 14.55 -7.74
CA ALA A 44 -5.55 13.69 -8.90
C ALA A 44 -4.19 13.90 -9.63
N ARG A 45 -3.46 14.97 -9.30
CA ARG A 45 -2.12 15.27 -9.83
C ARG A 45 -1.00 15.04 -8.82
N SER A 46 -1.34 14.58 -7.62
CA SER A 46 -0.38 14.20 -6.58
C SER A 46 0.08 12.75 -6.79
N LEU A 47 1.13 12.32 -6.09
CA LEU A 47 1.58 10.92 -6.15
C LEU A 47 0.43 9.98 -5.76
N MET A 48 0.06 9.12 -6.69
CA MET A 48 -0.91 8.03 -6.48
C MET A 48 -0.19 6.69 -6.56
N GLN A 49 -0.45 5.79 -5.62
CA GLN A 49 0.27 4.54 -5.46
C GLN A 49 -0.43 3.35 -6.11
N ALA A 50 -1.73 3.30 -6.03
CA ALA A 50 -2.51 2.18 -6.57
C ALA A 50 -3.83 2.65 -7.17
N VAL A 51 -4.33 1.86 -8.12
CA VAL A 51 -5.67 2.02 -8.71
C VAL A 51 -6.28 0.64 -8.93
N THR A 52 -7.57 0.52 -8.61
CA THR A 52 -8.35 -0.68 -8.87
C THR A 52 -9.67 -0.34 -9.54
N ARG A 53 -10.24 -1.33 -10.25
CA ARG A 53 -11.57 -1.24 -10.86
C ARG A 53 -12.54 -2.15 -10.12
N VAL A 54 -13.70 -1.61 -9.81
CA VAL A 54 -14.82 -2.33 -9.18
C VAL A 54 -16.09 -2.00 -9.95
N ASP A 55 -16.60 -2.94 -10.72
CA ASP A 55 -17.86 -2.84 -11.48
C ASP A 55 -18.06 -1.48 -12.20
N GLY A 56 -17.07 -1.04 -12.98
CA GLY A 56 -17.11 0.23 -13.72
C GLY A 56 -16.69 1.47 -12.92
N ARG A 57 -16.58 1.39 -11.60
CA ARG A 57 -15.98 2.44 -10.76
C ARG A 57 -14.48 2.21 -10.64
N LEU A 58 -13.71 3.29 -10.69
CA LEU A 58 -12.28 3.27 -10.38
C LEU A 58 -12.05 3.90 -9.00
N VAL A 59 -11.16 3.28 -8.23
CA VAL A 59 -10.71 3.77 -6.93
C VAL A 59 -9.20 3.86 -6.96
N ALA A 60 -8.64 5.05 -6.69
CA ALA A 60 -7.21 5.26 -6.61
C ALA A 60 -6.81 5.80 -5.23
N VAL A 61 -5.67 5.35 -4.72
CA VAL A 61 -5.14 5.75 -3.42
C VAL A 61 -3.70 6.24 -3.56
N GLY A 62 -3.27 7.13 -2.66
CA GLY A 62 -1.94 7.68 -2.71
C GLY A 62 -1.52 8.49 -1.49
N GLN A 63 -0.60 9.43 -1.71
CA GLN A 63 -0.01 10.21 -0.65
C GLN A 63 -1.05 11.01 0.15
N ARG A 64 -0.72 11.31 1.41
CA ARG A 64 -1.50 12.16 2.34
C ARG A 64 -2.94 11.70 2.53
N GLY A 65 -3.18 10.39 2.50
CA GLY A 65 -4.51 9.81 2.66
C GLY A 65 -5.44 10.06 1.48
N HIS A 66 -4.94 10.50 0.31
CA HIS A 66 -5.80 10.75 -0.83
C HIS A 66 -6.44 9.47 -1.34
N ILE A 67 -7.77 9.47 -1.39
CA ILE A 67 -8.60 8.49 -2.09
C ILE A 67 -9.45 9.21 -3.11
N LEU A 68 -9.41 8.73 -4.35
CA LEU A 68 -10.10 9.32 -5.49
C LEU A 68 -11.02 8.28 -6.15
N LEU A 69 -12.22 8.70 -6.48
CA LEU A 69 -13.21 7.90 -7.18
C LEU A 69 -13.47 8.46 -8.57
N SER A 70 -13.67 7.57 -9.53
CA SER A 70 -14.22 7.89 -10.84
C SER A 70 -15.37 6.93 -11.18
N SER A 71 -16.50 7.47 -11.66
CA SER A 71 -17.65 6.70 -12.13
C SER A 71 -17.87 6.86 -13.64
N ASP A 72 -16.93 7.52 -14.34
CA ASP A 72 -16.99 7.84 -15.76
C ASP A 72 -15.78 7.29 -16.53
N ALA A 73 -15.34 6.09 -16.13
CA ALA A 73 -14.21 5.40 -16.74
C ALA A 73 -12.90 6.20 -16.70
N GLY A 74 -12.70 6.98 -15.63
CA GLY A 74 -11.48 7.76 -15.38
C GLY A 74 -11.45 9.13 -16.06
N ALA A 75 -12.53 9.58 -16.70
CA ALA A 75 -12.59 10.89 -17.35
C ALA A 75 -12.56 12.03 -16.31
N SER A 76 -13.16 11.82 -15.14
CA SER A 76 -13.09 12.73 -14.00
C SER A 76 -12.85 11.99 -12.69
N TRP A 77 -12.29 12.68 -11.71
CA TRP A 77 -11.94 12.14 -10.41
C TRP A 77 -12.44 13.03 -9.27
N LYS A 78 -13.09 12.43 -8.29
CA LYS A 78 -13.58 13.09 -7.09
C LYS A 78 -12.79 12.57 -5.89
N GLN A 79 -12.17 13.47 -5.12
CA GLN A 79 -11.57 13.12 -3.83
C GLN A 79 -12.68 12.88 -2.79
N VAL A 80 -12.53 11.82 -1.98
CA VAL A 80 -13.41 11.53 -0.84
C VAL A 80 -12.74 11.91 0.47
N ARG A 81 -13.53 12.06 1.53
CA ARG A 81 -13.01 12.33 2.87
C ARG A 81 -12.43 11.05 3.47
N VAL A 82 -11.22 11.16 4.03
CA VAL A 82 -10.50 10.07 4.68
C VAL A 82 -10.08 10.55 6.06
N PRO A 83 -10.25 9.74 7.12
CA PRO A 83 -10.02 10.17 8.51
C PRO A 83 -8.54 10.34 8.89
N VAL A 84 -7.60 9.92 8.04
CA VAL A 84 -6.15 10.00 8.26
C VAL A 84 -5.46 10.69 7.08
N SER A 85 -4.24 11.18 7.30
CA SER A 85 -3.37 11.75 6.26
C SER A 85 -2.11 10.92 6.01
N SER A 86 -2.07 9.67 6.47
CA SER A 86 -1.02 8.70 6.16
C SER A 86 -1.01 8.36 4.67
N ASP A 87 0.18 8.14 4.08
CA ASP A 87 0.31 7.73 2.69
C ASP A 87 -0.26 6.31 2.49
N LEU A 88 -1.16 6.15 1.52
CA LEU A 88 -1.80 4.88 1.21
C LEU A 88 -1.03 4.15 0.10
N THR A 89 -0.76 2.86 0.29
CA THR A 89 0.08 2.02 -0.59
C THR A 89 -0.71 1.10 -1.49
N ALA A 90 -1.83 0.55 -1.00
CA ALA A 90 -2.64 -0.40 -1.75
C ALA A 90 -4.14 -0.23 -1.45
N VAL A 91 -4.96 -0.69 -2.40
CA VAL A 91 -6.42 -0.73 -2.29
C VAL A 91 -6.96 -2.01 -2.93
N TYR A 92 -7.92 -2.64 -2.28
CA TYR A 92 -8.53 -3.88 -2.71
C TYR A 92 -10.04 -3.87 -2.43
N PHE A 93 -10.81 -4.43 -3.35
CA PHE A 93 -12.26 -4.61 -3.20
C PHE A 93 -12.63 -6.07 -3.48
N VAL A 94 -13.53 -6.62 -2.69
CA VAL A 94 -14.11 -7.97 -2.94
C VAL A 94 -15.39 -7.89 -3.76
N ASP A 95 -16.11 -6.78 -3.63
CA ASP A 95 -17.37 -6.50 -4.34
C ASP A 95 -17.57 -4.98 -4.48
N ILE A 96 -18.72 -4.57 -5.03
CA ILE A 96 -19.04 -3.15 -5.28
C ILE A 96 -19.23 -2.31 -4.01
N HIS A 97 -19.32 -2.91 -2.84
CA HIS A 97 -19.55 -2.24 -1.56
C HIS A 97 -18.32 -2.29 -0.66
N HIS A 98 -17.69 -3.49 -0.55
CA HIS A 98 -16.68 -3.76 0.47
C HIS A 98 -15.28 -3.63 -0.09
N GLY A 99 -14.50 -2.72 0.49
CA GLY A 99 -13.12 -2.48 0.13
C GLY A 99 -12.25 -2.06 1.30
N TRP A 100 -10.94 -2.23 1.11
CA TRP A 100 -9.91 -1.86 2.09
C TRP A 100 -8.78 -1.12 1.41
N ALA A 101 -8.21 -0.16 2.13
CA ALA A 101 -6.98 0.53 1.76
C ALA A 101 -6.00 0.46 2.93
N VAL A 102 -4.72 0.27 2.62
CA VAL A 102 -3.65 0.17 3.62
C VAL A 102 -2.53 1.14 3.29
N GLY A 103 -1.68 1.43 4.28
CA GLY A 103 -0.59 2.36 4.04
C GLY A 103 0.43 2.49 5.18
N HIS A 104 1.13 3.61 5.13
CA HIS A 104 2.08 4.03 6.14
C HIS A 104 1.42 4.13 7.51
N ASP A 105 2.24 4.17 8.55
CA ASP A 105 1.81 4.25 9.94
C ASP A 105 0.90 3.09 10.38
N GLY A 106 0.98 1.95 9.66
CA GLY A 106 0.21 0.75 9.93
C GLY A 106 -1.30 0.92 9.74
N VAL A 107 -1.74 1.87 8.90
CA VAL A 107 -3.16 2.15 8.73
C VAL A 107 -3.85 1.09 7.88
N VAL A 108 -5.04 0.68 8.30
CA VAL A 108 -6.02 -0.09 7.54
C VAL A 108 -7.33 0.67 7.57
N LEU A 109 -7.81 1.06 6.40
CA LEU A 109 -9.11 1.68 6.18
C LEU A 109 -10.07 0.69 5.55
N SER A 110 -11.36 0.82 5.84
CA SER A 110 -12.42 0.06 5.17
C SER A 110 -13.55 0.95 4.68
N THR A 111 -14.23 0.48 3.66
CA THR A 111 -15.47 1.03 3.12
C THR A 111 -16.52 -0.07 2.99
N GLU A 112 -17.80 0.30 3.15
CA GLU A 112 -18.97 -0.57 2.97
C GLU A 112 -19.96 0.04 1.93
N ASP A 113 -19.56 1.16 1.30
CA ASP A 113 -20.37 1.92 0.34
C ASP A 113 -19.65 2.16 -1.00
N GLY A 114 -18.72 1.26 -1.35
CA GLY A 114 -17.99 1.32 -2.61
C GLY A 114 -16.95 2.44 -2.66
N GLY A 115 -16.49 2.92 -1.51
CA GLY A 115 -15.44 3.92 -1.38
C GLY A 115 -15.93 5.35 -1.18
N ASP A 116 -17.24 5.59 -1.08
CA ASP A 116 -17.79 6.93 -0.83
C ASP A 116 -17.43 7.44 0.57
N SER A 117 -17.31 6.53 1.57
CA SER A 117 -16.81 6.83 2.91
C SER A 117 -15.83 5.78 3.40
N TRP A 118 -14.91 6.17 4.29
CA TRP A 118 -13.86 5.33 4.83
C TRP A 118 -13.73 5.49 6.34
N ARG A 119 -13.47 4.37 7.04
CA ARG A 119 -13.21 4.33 8.48
C ARG A 119 -11.90 3.62 8.78
N VAL A 120 -11.21 4.02 9.86
CA VAL A 120 -10.03 3.31 10.37
C VAL A 120 -10.48 2.02 11.06
N GLN A 121 -9.87 0.90 10.69
CA GLN A 121 -10.05 -0.40 11.35
C GLN A 121 -8.84 -0.80 12.19
N LEU A 122 -7.64 -0.40 11.74
CA LEU A 122 -6.38 -0.66 12.42
C LEU A 122 -5.44 0.51 12.13
N ASP A 123 -4.59 0.85 13.09
CA ASP A 123 -3.43 1.71 12.90
C ASP A 123 -2.18 1.06 13.53
N GLY A 124 -1.01 1.63 13.29
CA GLY A 124 0.25 1.08 13.77
C GLY A 124 0.36 1.07 15.29
N ARG A 125 -0.37 1.92 16.02
CA ARG A 125 -0.42 1.90 17.49
C ARG A 125 -1.07 0.60 17.97
N ARG A 126 -2.27 0.31 17.46
CA ARG A 126 -3.00 -0.91 17.80
C ARG A 126 -2.34 -2.16 17.21
N ALA A 127 -1.77 -2.08 16.00
CA ALA A 127 -1.02 -3.17 15.39
C ALA A 127 0.18 -3.58 16.27
N ASN A 128 0.95 -2.63 16.78
CA ASN A 128 2.06 -2.89 17.70
C ASN A 128 1.59 -3.51 19.02
N ASP A 129 0.46 -3.07 19.58
CA ASP A 129 -0.12 -3.68 20.79
C ASP A 129 -0.51 -5.14 20.54
N LEU A 130 -1.23 -5.41 19.46
CA LEU A 130 -1.63 -6.78 19.08
C LEU A 130 -0.42 -7.69 18.85
N LEU A 131 0.64 -7.15 18.24
CA LEU A 131 1.89 -7.87 17.99
C LEU A 131 2.57 -8.27 19.31
N VAL A 132 2.70 -7.32 20.24
CA VAL A 132 3.28 -7.59 21.57
C VAL A 132 2.40 -8.56 22.36
N GLU A 133 1.08 -8.38 22.40
CA GLU A 133 0.14 -9.27 23.06
C GLU A 133 0.26 -10.71 22.54
N ALA A 134 0.35 -10.91 21.21
CA ALA A 134 0.49 -12.24 20.61
C ALA A 134 1.83 -12.88 20.96
N THR A 135 2.93 -12.15 20.80
CA THR A 135 4.28 -12.70 21.06
C THR A 135 4.52 -12.94 22.55
N GLN A 136 3.95 -12.14 23.45
CA GLN A 136 3.98 -12.40 24.90
C GLN A 136 3.27 -13.71 25.26
N ARG A 137 2.07 -13.96 24.70
CA ARG A 137 1.35 -15.22 24.92
C ARG A 137 2.18 -16.42 24.46
N ASN A 138 2.81 -16.32 23.28
CA ASN A 138 3.63 -17.41 22.75
C ASN A 138 4.89 -17.66 23.59
N ALA A 139 5.58 -16.61 24.05
CA ALA A 139 6.74 -16.74 24.92
C ALA A 139 6.38 -17.27 26.31
N ALA A 140 5.21 -16.94 26.83
CA ALA A 140 4.71 -17.47 28.10
C ALA A 140 4.28 -18.94 27.99
N ALA A 141 3.76 -19.37 26.83
CA ALA A 141 3.38 -20.77 26.58
C ALA A 141 4.59 -21.71 26.46
N ASP A 142 5.73 -21.22 25.95
CA ASP A 142 7.01 -21.93 25.87
C ASP A 142 8.17 -21.01 26.29
N PRO A 143 8.43 -20.87 27.60
CA PRO A 143 9.48 -20.01 28.11
C PRO A 143 10.92 -20.45 27.73
N ALA A 144 11.11 -21.68 27.26
CA ALA A 144 12.40 -22.19 26.80
C ALA A 144 12.67 -21.87 25.32
N SER A 145 11.65 -21.48 24.55
CA SER A 145 11.73 -21.23 23.12
C SER A 145 12.53 -19.95 22.79
N GLU A 146 13.75 -20.09 22.28
CA GLU A 146 14.55 -18.97 21.79
C GLU A 146 13.89 -18.25 20.59
N PRO A 147 13.23 -18.95 19.63
CA PRO A 147 12.44 -18.27 18.61
C PRO A 147 11.33 -17.38 19.16
N ALA A 148 10.56 -17.86 20.16
CA ALA A 148 9.49 -17.06 20.77
C ALA A 148 10.02 -15.81 21.48
N LYS A 149 11.14 -15.93 22.21
CA LYS A 149 11.85 -14.80 22.85
C LYS A 149 12.31 -13.77 21.82
N LYS A 150 12.89 -14.22 20.70
CA LYS A 150 13.32 -13.35 19.62
C LYS A 150 12.14 -12.57 19.02
N LEU A 151 11.01 -13.24 18.74
CA LEU A 151 9.81 -12.59 18.23
C LEU A 151 9.25 -11.56 19.21
N LEU A 152 9.24 -11.86 20.52
CA LEU A 152 8.81 -10.90 21.54
C LEU A 152 9.72 -9.67 21.60
N ALA A 153 11.04 -9.86 21.56
CA ALA A 153 12.00 -8.76 21.56
C ALA A 153 11.81 -7.84 20.32
N GLU A 154 11.58 -8.43 19.14
CA GLU A 154 11.28 -7.67 17.94
C GLU A 154 9.95 -6.89 18.04
N ALA A 155 8.90 -7.53 18.56
CA ALA A 155 7.60 -6.87 18.76
C ALA A 155 7.71 -5.68 19.72
N GLN A 156 8.45 -5.85 20.82
CA GLN A 156 8.73 -4.76 21.78
C GLN A 156 9.50 -3.62 21.13
N ARG A 157 10.54 -3.94 20.34
CA ARG A 157 11.31 -2.96 19.58
C ARG A 157 10.43 -2.17 18.60
N TYR A 158 9.50 -2.84 17.88
CA TYR A 158 8.57 -2.15 16.98
C TYR A 158 7.64 -1.20 17.74
N LYS A 159 7.14 -1.63 18.91
CA LYS A 159 6.31 -0.77 19.76
C LYS A 159 7.06 0.48 20.25
N GLU A 160 8.34 0.33 20.67
CA GLU A 160 9.19 1.44 21.10
C GLU A 160 9.50 2.43 19.97
N GLN A 161 9.61 1.96 18.72
CA GLN A 161 9.83 2.79 17.53
C GLN A 161 8.58 3.58 17.12
N GLY A 162 7.41 3.19 17.60
CA GLY A 162 6.15 3.84 17.26
C GLY A 162 5.45 3.21 16.05
N PRO A 163 4.38 3.85 15.54
CA PRO A 163 3.52 3.31 14.49
C PRO A 163 4.07 3.55 13.07
N ASP A 164 5.39 3.46 12.86
CA ASP A 164 6.08 3.87 11.63
C ASP A 164 6.15 2.81 10.53
N LYS A 165 5.63 1.60 10.78
CA LYS A 165 5.77 0.48 9.84
C LYS A 165 4.57 0.37 8.91
N PRO A 166 4.79 0.46 7.56
CA PRO A 166 3.70 0.41 6.61
C PRO A 166 3.14 -1.01 6.44
N PHE A 167 1.83 -1.09 6.21
CA PHE A 167 1.26 -2.16 5.40
C PHE A 167 1.46 -1.82 3.93
N LEU A 168 1.81 -2.83 3.13
CA LEU A 168 2.20 -2.67 1.73
C LEU A 168 1.17 -3.28 0.77
N ASP A 169 0.41 -4.27 1.23
CA ASP A 169 -0.65 -4.86 0.44
C ASP A 169 -1.78 -5.43 1.32
N VAL A 170 -2.95 -5.59 0.70
CA VAL A 170 -4.17 -6.09 1.31
C VAL A 170 -4.91 -7.01 0.35
N TRP A 171 -5.45 -8.10 0.88
CA TRP A 171 -6.28 -9.03 0.12
C TRP A 171 -7.37 -9.62 1.01
N PHE A 172 -8.58 -9.75 0.47
CA PHE A 172 -9.71 -10.37 1.13
C PHE A 172 -10.31 -11.45 0.22
N ALA A 173 -10.70 -12.57 0.83
CA ALA A 173 -11.39 -13.66 0.13
C ALA A 173 -12.88 -13.34 -0.07
N ASP A 174 -13.45 -12.64 0.89
CA ASP A 174 -14.84 -12.19 0.97
C ASP A 174 -14.93 -10.99 1.92
N ALA A 175 -16.11 -10.46 2.20
CA ALA A 175 -16.29 -9.32 3.09
C ALA A 175 -15.85 -9.54 4.55
N ARG A 176 -15.49 -10.78 4.95
CA ARG A 176 -15.12 -11.13 6.33
C ARG A 176 -13.68 -11.57 6.49
N ASN A 177 -13.14 -12.31 5.53
CA ASN A 177 -11.87 -13.02 5.65
C ASN A 177 -10.78 -12.34 4.83
N GLY A 178 -9.75 -11.81 5.48
CA GLY A 178 -8.68 -11.12 4.78
C GLY A 178 -7.36 -11.07 5.54
N PHE A 179 -6.35 -10.59 4.83
CA PHE A 179 -5.00 -10.36 5.31
C PHE A 179 -4.50 -8.99 4.89
N VAL A 180 -3.66 -8.41 5.74
CA VAL A 180 -2.77 -7.30 5.39
C VAL A 180 -1.33 -7.73 5.64
N VAL A 181 -0.43 -7.34 4.74
CA VAL A 181 1.00 -7.65 4.82
C VAL A 181 1.82 -6.38 4.65
N GLY A 182 3.03 -6.36 5.20
CA GLY A 182 3.83 -5.15 5.15
C GLY A 182 5.31 -5.33 5.48
N ALA A 183 5.90 -4.21 5.87
CA ALA A 183 7.30 -4.15 6.23
C ALA A 183 7.64 -5.04 7.43
N TYR A 184 8.86 -5.51 7.47
CA TYR A 184 9.44 -6.25 8.60
C TYR A 184 8.60 -7.45 9.05
N ASN A 185 8.03 -8.21 8.10
CA ASN A 185 7.20 -9.39 8.37
C ASN A 185 5.85 -9.07 9.04
N LEU A 186 5.35 -7.84 8.98
CA LEU A 186 4.00 -7.57 9.46
C LEU A 186 2.98 -8.36 8.64
N VAL A 187 2.24 -9.22 9.30
CA VAL A 187 1.11 -9.99 8.77
C VAL A 187 0.00 -9.96 9.80
N PHE A 188 -1.17 -9.50 9.39
CA PHE A 188 -2.37 -9.56 10.21
C PHE A 188 -3.51 -10.21 9.42
N ARG A 189 -4.34 -10.96 10.13
CA ARG A 189 -5.52 -11.62 9.60
C ARG A 189 -6.77 -11.12 10.28
N THR A 190 -7.85 -11.01 9.54
CA THR A 190 -9.22 -10.85 10.06
C THR A 190 -10.12 -11.98 9.58
N ARG A 191 -11.16 -12.27 10.37
CA ARG A 191 -12.23 -13.24 10.05
C ARG A 191 -13.63 -12.62 10.19
N ASP A 192 -13.69 -11.32 10.47
CA ASP A 192 -14.91 -10.58 10.76
C ASP A 192 -14.99 -9.21 10.03
N GLY A 193 -14.29 -9.11 8.88
CA GLY A 193 -14.30 -7.92 8.04
C GLY A 193 -13.44 -6.78 8.57
N GLY A 194 -12.51 -7.08 9.50
CA GLY A 194 -11.60 -6.10 10.11
C GLY A 194 -12.15 -5.45 11.37
N ASN A 195 -13.26 -6.00 11.97
CA ASN A 195 -13.66 -5.59 13.30
C ASN A 195 -12.63 -6.01 14.35
N THR A 196 -12.00 -7.17 14.14
CA THR A 196 -10.83 -7.62 14.90
C THR A 196 -9.71 -8.08 13.99
N TRP A 197 -8.47 -7.88 14.44
CA TRP A 197 -7.26 -8.29 13.74
C TRP A 197 -6.39 -9.17 14.64
N GLU A 198 -5.90 -10.27 14.08
CA GLU A 198 -4.98 -11.21 14.71
C GLU A 198 -3.59 -11.07 14.10
N SER A 199 -2.55 -10.91 14.92
CA SER A 199 -1.16 -10.93 14.45
C SER A 199 -0.76 -12.35 14.02
N TRP A 200 -0.19 -12.45 12.81
CA TRP A 200 0.37 -13.66 12.23
C TRP A 200 1.90 -13.59 12.10
N PHE A 201 2.51 -12.74 12.89
CA PHE A 201 3.95 -12.48 12.88
C PHE A 201 4.80 -13.74 13.10
N ASP A 202 4.33 -14.66 13.92
CA ASP A 202 4.95 -15.95 14.22
C ASP A 202 4.55 -17.07 13.25
N ARG A 203 3.60 -16.82 12.33
CA ARG A 203 3.05 -17.83 11.42
C ARG A 203 3.59 -17.72 10.00
N THR A 204 4.83 -17.26 9.85
CA THR A 204 5.52 -17.14 8.57
C THR A 204 6.89 -17.78 8.63
N ASP A 205 7.31 -18.43 7.56
CA ASP A 205 8.68 -18.91 7.39
C ASP A 205 9.58 -17.74 6.89
N ASN A 206 9.65 -16.66 7.70
CA ASN A 206 10.41 -15.45 7.42
C ASN A 206 11.30 -15.04 8.61
N PRO A 207 12.31 -15.84 8.98
CA PRO A 207 13.12 -15.62 10.19
C PRO A 207 14.04 -14.38 10.12
N LYS A 208 14.16 -13.77 8.93
CA LYS A 208 14.94 -12.54 8.70
C LYS A 208 14.09 -11.28 8.72
N PHE A 209 12.77 -11.41 8.94
CA PHE A 209 11.80 -10.30 8.93
C PHE A 209 11.83 -9.47 7.65
N PHE A 210 12.04 -10.11 6.51
CA PHE A 210 11.97 -9.47 5.21
C PHE A 210 10.60 -8.83 4.97
N ASN A 211 10.58 -7.75 4.21
CA ASN A 211 9.34 -7.08 3.80
C ASN A 211 8.50 -8.00 2.90
N LEU A 212 7.18 -7.96 3.10
CA LEU A 212 6.18 -8.59 2.25
C LEU A 212 5.50 -7.51 1.42
N TYR A 213 5.69 -7.55 0.10
CA TYR A 213 5.21 -6.51 -0.83
C TYR A 213 3.86 -6.82 -1.46
N ALA A 214 3.47 -8.10 -1.51
CA ALA A 214 2.21 -8.51 -2.12
C ALA A 214 1.62 -9.72 -1.42
N ILE A 215 0.28 -9.80 -1.41
CA ILE A 215 -0.49 -10.97 -1.01
C ILE A 215 -1.64 -11.18 -1.98
N ARG A 216 -1.76 -12.37 -2.59
CA ARG A 216 -2.81 -12.67 -3.57
C ARG A 216 -3.23 -14.13 -3.48
N ARG A 217 -4.49 -14.38 -3.82
CA ARG A 217 -4.96 -15.73 -4.13
C ARG A 217 -4.72 -16.04 -5.60
N VAL A 218 -4.19 -17.22 -5.90
CA VAL A 218 -4.09 -17.77 -7.25
C VAL A 218 -4.67 -19.19 -7.21
N GLY A 219 -5.70 -19.43 -7.98
CA GLY A 219 -6.52 -20.64 -7.83
C GLY A 219 -7.16 -20.74 -6.44
N SER A 220 -6.87 -21.83 -5.73
CA SER A 220 -7.32 -22.05 -4.34
C SER A 220 -6.33 -21.57 -3.28
N ASP A 221 -5.09 -21.25 -3.67
CA ASP A 221 -3.97 -21.02 -2.77
C ASP A 221 -3.69 -19.53 -2.56
N ILE A 222 -3.24 -19.17 -1.36
CA ILE A 222 -2.86 -17.80 -1.01
C ILE A 222 -1.33 -17.73 -0.95
N TYR A 223 -0.76 -16.75 -1.65
CA TYR A 223 0.68 -16.50 -1.72
C TYR A 223 0.99 -15.11 -1.17
N ALA A 224 2.16 -14.98 -0.53
CA ALA A 224 2.75 -13.68 -0.21
C ALA A 224 4.16 -13.61 -0.80
N ALA A 225 4.52 -12.47 -1.38
CA ALA A 225 5.79 -12.25 -2.05
C ALA A 225 6.53 -11.07 -1.43
N GLY A 226 7.87 -11.16 -1.38
CA GLY A 226 8.64 -10.17 -0.65
C GLY A 226 10.09 -10.05 -1.07
N GLU A 227 10.86 -9.53 -0.14
CA GLU A 227 12.25 -9.17 -0.29
C GLU A 227 13.15 -10.41 -0.42
N SER A 228 14.28 -10.24 -1.14
CA SER A 228 15.36 -11.24 -1.23
C SER A 228 14.90 -12.64 -1.68
N GLY A 229 13.96 -12.71 -2.62
CA GLY A 229 13.42 -13.96 -3.16
C GLY A 229 12.36 -14.62 -2.28
N LEU A 230 11.96 -13.98 -1.18
CA LEU A 230 10.94 -14.53 -0.30
C LEU A 230 9.62 -14.70 -1.05
N LEU A 231 9.17 -15.92 -1.12
CA LEU A 231 7.85 -16.29 -1.62
C LEU A 231 7.24 -17.29 -0.65
N LEU A 232 6.07 -16.99 -0.15
CA LEU A 232 5.36 -17.77 0.85
C LEU A 232 4.05 -18.29 0.27
N LYS A 233 3.63 -19.49 0.69
CA LYS A 233 2.31 -20.06 0.42
C LYS A 233 1.64 -20.40 1.73
N LEU A 234 0.36 -20.08 1.87
CA LEU A 234 -0.44 -20.48 3.03
C LEU A 234 -0.69 -22.00 3.01
N ASP A 235 -0.19 -22.68 4.03
CA ASP A 235 -0.53 -24.05 4.34
C ASP A 235 -1.76 -24.04 5.26
N ALA A 236 -2.91 -24.39 4.70
CA ALA A 236 -4.17 -24.40 5.44
C ALA A 236 -4.23 -25.49 6.54
N ALA A 237 -3.43 -26.54 6.44
CA ALA A 237 -3.40 -27.62 7.44
C ALA A 237 -2.68 -27.18 8.73
N THR A 238 -1.67 -26.31 8.61
CA THR A 238 -0.90 -25.80 9.74
C THR A 238 -1.23 -24.34 10.10
N ASP A 239 -2.07 -23.69 9.32
CA ASP A 239 -2.45 -22.27 9.45
C ASP A 239 -1.20 -21.36 9.49
N ARG A 240 -0.22 -21.62 8.57
CA ARG A 240 1.08 -20.94 8.46
C ARG A 240 1.46 -20.66 7.03
N PHE A 241 2.15 -19.57 6.80
CA PHE A 241 2.82 -19.28 5.53
C PHE A 241 4.18 -20.00 5.46
N LYS A 242 4.30 -20.93 4.52
CA LYS A 242 5.50 -21.74 4.26
C LYS A 242 6.31 -21.16 3.12
N ALA A 243 7.63 -21.10 3.28
CA ALA A 243 8.53 -20.64 2.23
C ALA A 243 8.58 -21.61 1.05
N LEU A 244 8.56 -21.03 -0.15
CA LEU A 244 8.76 -21.73 -1.42
C LEU A 244 10.15 -21.38 -1.97
N ASP A 245 10.85 -22.38 -2.50
CA ASP A 245 12.14 -22.17 -3.15
C ASP A 245 11.94 -21.91 -4.65
N THR A 246 12.28 -20.69 -5.09
CA THR A 246 12.24 -20.30 -6.49
C THR A 246 13.64 -20.26 -7.13
N GLY A 247 14.70 -20.46 -6.34
CA GLY A 247 16.08 -20.22 -6.74
C GLY A 247 16.44 -18.74 -7.00
N TYR A 248 15.51 -17.81 -6.74
CA TYR A 248 15.70 -16.37 -6.96
C TYR A 248 16.14 -15.67 -5.68
N THR A 249 17.04 -14.69 -5.80
CA THR A 249 17.56 -13.92 -4.66
C THR A 249 17.21 -12.42 -4.72
N GLY A 250 16.54 -11.97 -5.79
CA GLY A 250 16.03 -10.60 -5.88
C GLY A 250 14.63 -10.49 -5.29
N SER A 251 14.13 -9.26 -5.14
CA SER A 251 12.81 -9.01 -4.54
C SER A 251 11.67 -9.24 -5.53
N PHE A 252 10.61 -9.90 -5.09
CA PHE A 252 9.32 -9.96 -5.75
C PHE A 252 8.44 -8.82 -5.27
N PHE A 253 7.91 -8.02 -6.18
CA PHE A 253 7.03 -6.88 -5.85
C PHE A 253 5.54 -7.19 -6.05
N GLY A 254 5.23 -8.28 -6.73
CA GLY A 254 3.84 -8.64 -6.98
C GLY A 254 3.64 -10.08 -7.39
N LEU A 255 2.36 -10.45 -7.39
CA LEU A 255 1.83 -11.76 -7.75
C LEU A 255 0.69 -11.58 -8.74
N ALA A 256 0.57 -12.48 -9.70
CA ALA A 256 -0.57 -12.52 -10.61
C ALA A 256 -1.01 -13.94 -10.89
N GLU A 257 -2.31 -14.11 -11.12
CA GLU A 257 -2.87 -15.31 -11.73
C GLU A 257 -2.82 -15.14 -13.25
N ALA A 258 -2.17 -16.07 -13.93
CA ALA A 258 -2.21 -16.13 -15.38
C ALA A 258 -3.28 -17.13 -15.85
N LYS A 259 -3.66 -17.02 -17.13
CA LYS A 259 -4.62 -17.93 -17.76
C LYS A 259 -4.25 -19.40 -17.51
N GLY A 260 -5.24 -20.19 -17.12
CA GLY A 260 -5.05 -21.59 -16.73
C GLY A 260 -4.58 -21.80 -15.28
N GLY A 261 -4.59 -20.76 -14.44
CA GLY A 261 -4.30 -20.87 -13.00
C GLY A 261 -2.80 -20.90 -12.67
N ALA A 262 -1.92 -20.54 -13.61
CA ALA A 262 -0.49 -20.44 -13.33
C ALA A 262 -0.21 -19.25 -12.41
N VAL A 263 0.73 -19.45 -11.48
CA VAL A 263 1.21 -18.40 -10.57
C VAL A 263 2.36 -17.66 -11.21
N LEU A 264 2.28 -16.34 -11.27
CA LEU A 264 3.39 -15.46 -11.63
C LEU A 264 3.84 -14.68 -10.39
N ALA A 265 5.13 -14.75 -10.09
CA ALA A 265 5.80 -13.87 -9.13
C ALA A 265 6.75 -12.97 -9.93
N TYR A 266 6.62 -11.65 -9.77
CA TYR A 266 7.37 -10.69 -10.56
C TYR A 266 7.97 -9.58 -9.69
N GLY A 267 9.02 -8.93 -10.18
CA GLY A 267 9.63 -7.86 -9.39
C GLY A 267 10.88 -7.24 -9.98
N LEU A 268 11.95 -7.28 -9.20
CA LEU A 268 13.18 -6.52 -9.43
C LEU A 268 13.80 -6.82 -10.80
N ARG A 269 14.17 -5.75 -11.54
CA ARG A 269 14.85 -5.81 -12.84
C ARG A 269 14.11 -6.66 -13.88
N GLY A 270 12.78 -6.56 -13.94
CA GLY A 270 11.97 -7.26 -14.93
C GLY A 270 11.87 -8.78 -14.72
N SER A 271 12.27 -9.27 -13.55
CA SER A 271 12.22 -10.70 -13.28
C SER A 271 10.79 -11.20 -13.16
N VAL A 272 10.50 -12.31 -13.85
CA VAL A 272 9.23 -13.05 -13.77
C VAL A 272 9.54 -14.51 -13.53
N PHE A 273 8.91 -15.10 -12.53
CA PHE A 273 8.94 -16.53 -12.24
C PHE A 273 7.53 -17.09 -12.33
N ARG A 274 7.41 -18.25 -12.95
CA ARG A 274 6.14 -18.90 -13.27
C ARG A 274 6.10 -20.31 -12.72
N SER A 275 4.93 -20.68 -12.15
CA SER A 275 4.64 -22.05 -11.70
C SER A 275 3.31 -22.52 -12.28
N ASP A 276 3.28 -23.76 -12.82
CA ASP A 276 2.07 -24.44 -13.28
C ASP A 276 1.50 -25.43 -12.24
N ASP A 277 2.22 -25.67 -11.16
CA ASP A 277 1.98 -26.76 -10.23
C ASP A 277 1.73 -26.29 -8.79
N ALA A 278 1.09 -25.12 -8.68
CA ALA A 278 0.75 -24.48 -7.41
C ALA A 278 1.98 -24.18 -6.53
N GLY A 279 3.10 -23.78 -7.16
CA GLY A 279 4.31 -23.32 -6.48
C GLY A 279 5.29 -24.42 -6.09
N ARG A 280 5.11 -25.67 -6.56
CA ARG A 280 6.07 -26.76 -6.31
C ARG A 280 7.35 -26.61 -7.13
N THR A 281 7.22 -26.16 -8.37
CA THR A 281 8.36 -25.84 -9.23
C THR A 281 8.20 -24.48 -9.90
N TRP A 282 9.32 -23.84 -10.19
CA TRP A 282 9.36 -22.49 -10.74
C TRP A 282 10.31 -22.41 -11.93
N SER A 283 9.90 -21.70 -12.97
CA SER A 283 10.72 -21.38 -14.13
C SER A 283 10.78 -19.86 -14.32
N LYS A 284 11.97 -19.35 -14.65
CA LYS A 284 12.14 -17.96 -15.04
C LYS A 284 11.58 -17.76 -16.44
N VAL A 285 10.81 -16.68 -16.63
CA VAL A 285 10.26 -16.25 -17.91
C VAL A 285 10.85 -14.89 -18.28
N ASP A 286 11.26 -14.73 -19.53
CA ASP A 286 11.68 -13.43 -20.05
C ASP A 286 10.44 -12.64 -20.49
N ALA A 287 10.16 -11.57 -19.75
CA ALA A 287 9.07 -10.64 -20.08
C ALA A 287 9.55 -9.47 -20.96
N ALA A 288 10.84 -9.40 -21.32
CA ALA A 288 11.45 -8.31 -22.06
C ALA A 288 11.24 -6.91 -21.44
N LEU A 289 11.10 -6.84 -20.12
CA LEU A 289 10.98 -5.60 -19.33
C LEU A 289 12.30 -5.32 -18.60
N PRO A 290 13.00 -4.20 -18.92
CA PRO A 290 14.32 -3.94 -18.35
C PRO A 290 14.26 -3.31 -16.94
N ALA A 291 13.13 -2.67 -16.58
CA ALA A 291 12.92 -2.08 -15.26
C ALA A 291 12.14 -3.04 -14.35
N SER A 292 12.09 -2.72 -13.06
CA SER A 292 11.30 -3.49 -12.09
C SER A 292 9.82 -3.50 -12.44
N ILE A 293 9.21 -4.68 -12.43
CA ILE A 293 7.78 -4.84 -12.65
C ILE A 293 7.06 -4.48 -11.34
N VAL A 294 6.15 -3.51 -11.41
CA VAL A 294 5.50 -2.91 -10.23
C VAL A 294 4.00 -3.14 -10.19
N ALA A 295 3.39 -3.52 -11.31
CA ALA A 295 1.95 -3.74 -11.38
C ALA A 295 1.59 -4.84 -12.35
N SER A 296 0.47 -5.49 -12.09
CA SER A 296 -0.19 -6.43 -13.00
C SER A 296 -1.69 -6.18 -13.01
N THR A 297 -2.32 -6.51 -14.13
CA THR A 297 -3.79 -6.56 -14.22
C THR A 297 -4.19 -7.68 -15.15
N ARG A 298 -5.39 -8.22 -14.95
CA ARG A 298 -6.03 -9.14 -15.87
C ARG A 298 -7.08 -8.37 -16.65
N THR A 299 -7.04 -8.44 -17.98
CA THR A 299 -8.01 -7.77 -18.82
C THR A 299 -9.32 -8.54 -18.88
N MET A 300 -10.37 -7.87 -19.38
CA MET A 300 -11.66 -8.51 -19.62
C MET A 300 -11.57 -9.66 -20.63
N ASP A 301 -10.62 -9.60 -21.57
CA ASP A 301 -10.33 -10.66 -22.54
C ASP A 301 -9.36 -11.73 -22.02
N ASP A 302 -9.15 -11.78 -20.70
CA ASP A 302 -8.34 -12.79 -20.05
C ASP A 302 -6.83 -12.75 -20.37
N LEU A 303 -6.31 -11.59 -20.77
CA LEU A 303 -4.88 -11.35 -20.91
C LEU A 303 -4.27 -11.01 -19.55
N THR A 304 -3.09 -11.54 -19.29
CA THR A 304 -2.27 -11.10 -18.15
C THR A 304 -1.33 -10.00 -18.60
N LEU A 305 -1.50 -8.80 -18.03
CA LEU A 305 -0.63 -7.67 -18.30
C LEU A 305 0.33 -7.45 -17.15
N LEU A 306 1.58 -7.12 -17.47
CA LEU A 306 2.62 -6.70 -16.54
C LEU A 306 3.11 -5.31 -16.95
N ALA A 307 3.32 -4.44 -15.96
CA ALA A 307 3.82 -3.08 -16.19
C ALA A 307 5.09 -2.83 -15.37
N ASP A 308 6.12 -2.27 -16.01
CA ASP A 308 7.35 -1.88 -15.34
C ASP A 308 7.29 -0.44 -14.80
N ALA A 309 8.19 -0.12 -13.87
CA ALA A 309 8.30 1.22 -13.27
C ALA A 309 8.62 2.33 -14.29
N GLY A 310 9.15 1.97 -15.48
CA GLY A 310 9.41 2.90 -16.56
C GLY A 310 8.18 3.21 -17.42
N GLY A 311 7.07 2.50 -17.21
CA GLY A 311 5.83 2.69 -17.96
C GLY A 311 5.68 1.80 -19.20
N ARG A 312 6.50 0.75 -19.34
CA ARG A 312 6.33 -0.26 -20.39
C ARG A 312 5.35 -1.32 -19.93
N VAL A 313 4.54 -1.80 -20.86
CA VAL A 313 3.53 -2.83 -20.61
C VAL A 313 3.75 -3.99 -21.59
N VAL A 314 3.60 -5.19 -21.07
CA VAL A 314 3.60 -6.42 -21.85
C VAL A 314 2.37 -7.26 -21.53
N ALA A 315 1.91 -8.05 -22.47
CA ALA A 315 0.77 -8.95 -22.35
C ALA A 315 1.15 -10.39 -22.61
N SER A 316 0.48 -11.30 -21.91
CA SER A 316 0.50 -12.74 -22.17
C SER A 316 -0.92 -13.27 -22.36
N ASN A 317 -1.12 -14.10 -23.39
CA ASN A 317 -2.36 -14.83 -23.66
C ASN A 317 -2.19 -16.36 -23.50
N ASP A 318 -0.98 -16.82 -23.18
CA ASP A 318 -0.57 -18.24 -23.11
C ASP A 318 -0.30 -18.72 -21.66
N GLY A 319 -0.86 -17.99 -20.67
CA GLY A 319 -0.70 -18.33 -19.27
C GLY A 319 0.66 -17.91 -18.70
N GLY A 320 1.24 -16.84 -19.20
CA GLY A 320 2.51 -16.30 -18.72
C GLY A 320 3.75 -17.05 -19.21
N ARG A 321 3.64 -17.85 -20.27
CA ARG A 321 4.80 -18.56 -20.88
C ARG A 321 5.61 -17.64 -21.77
N SER A 322 4.93 -16.72 -22.45
CA SER A 322 5.57 -15.66 -23.24
C SER A 322 4.85 -14.34 -23.08
N PHE A 323 5.56 -13.25 -23.36
CA PHE A 323 5.03 -11.90 -23.30
C PHE A 323 5.36 -11.13 -24.58
N HIS A 324 4.43 -10.27 -24.99
CA HIS A 324 4.63 -9.36 -26.12
C HIS A 324 4.36 -7.91 -25.66
N ALA A 325 5.05 -6.96 -26.26
CA ALA A 325 4.90 -5.54 -25.91
C ALA A 325 3.48 -5.02 -26.24
N VAL A 326 2.93 -4.22 -25.32
CA VAL A 326 1.72 -3.44 -25.53
C VAL A 326 2.10 -1.96 -25.48
N PRO A 327 2.38 -1.34 -26.63
CA PRO A 327 2.73 0.09 -26.66
C PRO A 327 1.54 0.92 -26.18
N LEU A 328 1.80 1.88 -25.29
CA LEU A 328 0.79 2.80 -24.80
C LEU A 328 0.91 4.16 -25.53
N LYS A 329 -0.24 4.78 -25.84
CA LYS A 329 -0.29 6.13 -26.45
C LYS A 329 0.37 7.20 -25.58
N GLN A 330 0.24 7.06 -24.27
CA GLN A 330 0.91 7.87 -23.27
C GLN A 330 1.51 6.95 -22.21
N SER A 331 2.76 7.18 -21.87
CA SER A 331 3.51 6.46 -20.86
C SER A 331 4.05 7.43 -19.82
N MET A 332 4.08 7.02 -18.57
CA MET A 332 4.73 7.71 -17.46
C MET A 332 5.31 6.68 -16.50
N PRO A 333 6.22 7.03 -15.59
CA PRO A 333 6.59 6.15 -14.49
C PRO A 333 5.36 5.66 -13.73
N LEU A 334 5.24 4.33 -13.57
CA LEU A 334 4.05 3.68 -13.01
C LEU A 334 4.27 3.24 -11.57
N THR A 335 3.20 3.32 -10.79
CA THR A 335 3.04 2.68 -9.47
C THR A 335 1.87 1.70 -9.46
N GLY A 336 0.83 1.97 -10.27
CA GLY A 336 -0.37 1.15 -10.39
C GLY A 336 -0.96 1.23 -11.80
N PHE A 337 -1.76 0.21 -12.14
CA PHE A 337 -2.27 0.02 -13.49
C PHE A 337 -3.51 -0.88 -13.46
N THR A 338 -4.59 -0.47 -14.15
CA THR A 338 -5.79 -1.29 -14.30
C THR A 338 -6.48 -1.01 -15.64
N GLU A 339 -7.09 -2.03 -16.23
CA GLU A 339 -7.95 -1.84 -17.40
C GLU A 339 -9.25 -1.16 -17.00
N VAL A 340 -9.66 -0.19 -17.80
CA VAL A 340 -10.92 0.55 -17.63
C VAL A 340 -12.01 0.02 -18.57
N ALA A 341 -11.66 -0.14 -19.83
CA ALA A 341 -12.50 -0.66 -20.90
C ALA A 341 -11.57 -1.04 -22.06
N ASP A 342 -12.08 -1.73 -23.06
CA ASP A 342 -11.38 -2.27 -24.24
C ASP A 342 -10.08 -1.54 -24.62
N GLY A 343 -8.95 -2.06 -24.18
CA GLY A 343 -7.63 -1.50 -24.46
C GLY A 343 -7.35 -0.10 -23.88
N ARG A 344 -8.20 0.41 -22.99
CA ARG A 344 -7.95 1.65 -22.22
C ARG A 344 -7.59 1.32 -20.79
N PHE A 345 -6.66 2.08 -20.23
CA PHE A 345 -6.09 1.84 -18.93
C PHE A 345 -6.05 3.12 -18.08
N ALA A 346 -6.36 2.98 -16.80
CA ALA A 346 -6.03 3.96 -15.78
C ALA A 346 -4.64 3.60 -15.21
N ILE A 347 -3.75 4.58 -15.20
CA ILE A 347 -2.38 4.45 -14.68
C ILE A 347 -2.15 5.46 -13.57
N THR A 348 -1.46 5.03 -12.52
CA THR A 348 -1.03 5.89 -11.42
C THR A 348 0.48 6.00 -11.35
N GLY A 349 0.97 7.07 -10.75
CA GLY A 349 2.39 7.30 -10.59
C GLY A 349 2.72 8.64 -9.92
N PRO A 350 3.99 9.07 -9.98
CA PRO A 350 4.43 10.31 -9.33
C PRO A 350 3.71 11.58 -9.81
N ARG A 351 3.12 11.54 -11.00
CA ARG A 351 2.40 12.68 -11.61
C ARG A 351 0.88 12.58 -11.45
N GLY A 352 0.40 11.67 -10.62
CA GLY A 352 -1.03 11.45 -10.38
C GLY A 352 -1.62 10.32 -11.20
N ILE A 353 -2.84 10.54 -11.67
CA ILE A 353 -3.61 9.58 -12.45
C ILE A 353 -3.71 10.06 -13.90
N ALA A 354 -3.55 9.14 -14.84
CA ALA A 354 -3.77 9.39 -16.26
C ALA A 354 -4.56 8.24 -16.90
N LEU A 355 -5.28 8.56 -17.97
CA LEU A 355 -5.85 7.58 -18.89
C LEU A 355 -4.91 7.39 -20.08
N THR A 356 -4.73 6.18 -20.51
CA THR A 356 -4.00 5.82 -21.71
C THR A 356 -4.71 4.72 -22.47
N ALA A 357 -4.28 4.42 -23.67
CA ALA A 357 -4.78 3.30 -24.47
C ALA A 357 -3.61 2.59 -25.14
N ALA A 358 -3.82 1.34 -25.50
CA ALA A 358 -2.93 0.66 -26.42
C ALA A 358 -2.87 1.42 -27.76
N SER A 359 -1.66 1.58 -28.31
CA SER A 359 -1.48 2.09 -29.67
C SER A 359 -1.56 0.91 -30.63
N HIS A 360 -2.42 1.03 -31.61
CA HIS A 360 -2.53 0.07 -32.71
C HIS A 360 -1.39 0.23 -33.69
#